data_83555dce4f8c81e27191b795efef54db
#
_entry.id   83555dce4f8c81e27191b795efef54db
#
_cell.length_a   1.000
_cell.length_b   1.000
_cell.length_c   1.000
_cell.angle_alpha   90.00
_cell.angle_beta   90.00
_cell.angle_gamma   90.00
#
_symmetry.space_group_name_H-M   'P 1'
#
loop_
_entity.id
_entity.type
_entity.pdbx_description
1 polymer ?
#
loop_
_entity_poly.entity_id
_entity_poly.type
_entity_poly.pdbx_seq_one_letter_code
_entity_poly.pdbx_strand_id
1 'polypeptide(L)'
;LGDVYKRQILMDELEKAGVTGYAGKVNMDRNGSEELIETTEESVAETRLFIEENKDRKLIKPILTPRFTPSCTNELMKELGKIAAEYPDIPVQSHLSENTDEMKWVKELHPDCAQYWETYDKYGLWKNRTVMAHCVYSDERERAAMKKAGVWAVHCPDSNTCIASGIAPVRTMLKEGVKVAMGSDIAGGAKLSMLDVATEAIRVSKLRWLFGGKRDEERFLTVAEAFYLITGAGQEYFGARPGFCIGDRLHAVVFDDRGMADNPRMNLSERLERIIYLGERQDIKAVYSEGIRRI
;
A
#
# COMPACT_ATOMS: atom_id res chain seq x y z
N LEU A 1 -14.48 -21.99 -6.30
CA LEU A 1 -14.15 -21.91 -7.74
C LEU A 1 -14.19 -20.48 -8.32
N GLY A 2 -15.06 -19.58 -7.82
CA GLY A 2 -15.17 -18.21 -8.36
C GLY A 2 -13.96 -17.33 -8.06
N ASP A 3 -13.29 -17.52 -6.97
CA ASP A 3 -12.27 -16.62 -6.46
C ASP A 3 -10.87 -16.89 -7.06
N VAL A 4 -10.49 -18.13 -7.25
CA VAL A 4 -9.24 -18.52 -7.94
C VAL A 4 -9.26 -18.00 -9.38
N TYR A 5 -10.39 -18.14 -10.07
CA TYR A 5 -10.56 -17.68 -11.45
C TYR A 5 -10.46 -16.15 -11.56
N LYS A 6 -11.05 -15.40 -10.65
CA LYS A 6 -10.98 -13.93 -10.65
C LYS A 6 -9.56 -13.40 -10.43
N ARG A 7 -8.79 -14.03 -9.55
CA ARG A 7 -7.39 -13.65 -9.25
C ARG A 7 -6.49 -13.87 -10.46
N GLN A 8 -6.66 -15.01 -11.14
CA GLN A 8 -5.91 -15.32 -12.35
C GLN A 8 -6.21 -14.30 -13.45
N ILE A 9 -7.48 -13.95 -13.66
CA ILE A 9 -7.88 -12.91 -14.62
C ILE A 9 -7.21 -11.57 -14.30
N LEU A 10 -7.20 -11.14 -13.05
CA LEU A 10 -6.56 -9.88 -12.64
C LEU A 10 -5.07 -9.89 -12.99
N MET A 11 -4.35 -10.97 -12.65
CA MET A 11 -2.93 -11.07 -12.96
C MET A 11 -2.68 -11.08 -14.47
N ASP A 12 -3.51 -11.79 -15.24
CA ASP A 12 -3.39 -11.85 -16.69
C ASP A 12 -3.64 -10.49 -17.37
N GLU A 13 -4.66 -9.76 -16.91
CA GLU A 13 -4.95 -8.42 -17.47
C GLU A 13 -3.89 -7.39 -17.10
N LEU A 14 -3.36 -7.43 -15.88
CA LEU A 14 -2.25 -6.56 -15.49
C LEU A 14 -0.94 -6.90 -16.26
N GLU A 15 -0.66 -8.18 -16.47
CA GLU A 15 0.48 -8.64 -17.27
C GLU A 15 0.35 -8.16 -18.72
N LYS A 16 -0.83 -8.31 -19.36
CA LYS A 16 -1.14 -7.79 -20.70
C LYS A 16 -0.99 -6.28 -20.79
N ALA A 17 -1.47 -5.56 -19.77
CA ALA A 17 -1.31 -4.11 -19.69
C ALA A 17 0.15 -3.69 -19.48
N GLY A 18 1.03 -4.63 -19.15
CA GLY A 18 2.44 -4.36 -18.91
C GLY A 18 2.72 -3.66 -17.58
N VAL A 19 1.85 -3.84 -16.62
CA VAL A 19 2.00 -3.27 -15.26
C VAL A 19 2.91 -4.17 -14.44
N THR A 20 3.84 -3.58 -13.70
CA THR A 20 4.67 -4.29 -12.72
C THR A 20 4.03 -4.17 -11.33
N GLY A 21 3.88 -5.28 -10.63
CA GLY A 21 3.22 -5.24 -9.33
C GLY A 21 3.17 -6.59 -8.61
N TYR A 22 2.39 -6.61 -7.56
CA TYR A 22 2.08 -7.80 -6.78
C TYR A 22 0.57 -7.99 -6.71
N ALA A 23 0.12 -9.23 -6.76
CA ALA A 23 -1.25 -9.60 -6.47
C ALA A 23 -1.26 -10.84 -5.56
N GLY A 24 -2.21 -10.93 -4.66
CA GLY A 24 -2.28 -12.01 -3.69
C GLY A 24 -3.67 -12.60 -3.53
N LYS A 25 -3.69 -13.87 -3.17
CA LYS A 25 -4.89 -14.50 -2.64
C LYS A 25 -5.16 -13.93 -1.25
N VAL A 26 -6.34 -13.39 -1.03
CA VAL A 26 -6.78 -12.96 0.29
C VAL A 26 -7.03 -14.18 1.16
N ASN A 27 -6.44 -14.21 2.35
CA ASN A 27 -6.60 -15.28 3.31
C ASN A 27 -7.49 -14.80 4.46
N MET A 28 -8.59 -15.52 4.69
CA MET A 28 -9.49 -15.28 5.82
C MET A 28 -10.32 -16.53 6.12
N ASP A 29 -10.32 -16.95 7.39
CA ASP A 29 -11.00 -18.15 7.85
C ASP A 29 -11.91 -17.89 9.08
N ARG A 30 -12.11 -16.62 9.44
CA ARG A 30 -13.05 -16.19 10.48
C ARG A 30 -13.53 -14.76 10.29
N ASN A 31 -14.62 -14.41 10.98
CA ASN A 31 -15.13 -13.03 11.10
C ASN A 31 -15.40 -12.35 9.74
N GLY A 32 -15.89 -13.07 8.79
CA GLY A 32 -16.34 -12.58 7.48
C GLY A 32 -17.72 -13.14 7.15
N SER A 33 -18.26 -12.78 5.98
CA SER A 33 -19.48 -13.41 5.47
C SER A 33 -19.21 -14.87 5.06
N GLU A 34 -20.22 -15.72 5.18
CA GLU A 34 -20.12 -17.16 4.82
C GLU A 34 -19.63 -17.38 3.38
N GLU A 35 -19.91 -16.44 2.48
CA GLU A 35 -19.48 -16.50 1.08
C GLU A 35 -18.00 -16.21 0.86
N LEU A 36 -17.31 -15.61 1.85
CA LEU A 36 -15.92 -15.19 1.75
C LEU A 36 -14.98 -15.93 2.70
N ILE A 37 -15.53 -16.66 3.69
CA ILE A 37 -14.73 -17.44 4.64
C ILE A 37 -14.39 -18.79 4.00
N GLU A 38 -13.13 -19.18 4.13
CA GLU A 38 -12.60 -20.49 3.76
C GLU A 38 -12.24 -21.25 5.03
N THR A 39 -12.07 -22.58 4.94
CA THR A 39 -11.36 -23.29 6.01
C THR A 39 -9.87 -22.96 5.96
N THR A 40 -9.17 -23.13 7.09
CA THR A 40 -7.71 -22.95 7.13
C THR A 40 -7.01 -23.80 6.07
N GLU A 41 -7.41 -25.06 5.93
CA GLU A 41 -6.84 -26.03 4.98
C GLU A 41 -7.04 -25.58 3.53
N GLU A 42 -8.25 -25.14 3.17
CA GLU A 42 -8.55 -24.63 1.83
C GLU A 42 -7.72 -23.36 1.54
N SER A 43 -7.71 -22.43 2.48
CA SER A 43 -6.96 -21.17 2.33
C SER A 43 -5.47 -21.43 2.11
N VAL A 44 -4.87 -22.35 2.85
CA VAL A 44 -3.46 -22.75 2.73
C VAL A 44 -3.18 -23.44 1.39
N ALA A 45 -4.02 -24.41 1.03
CA ALA A 45 -3.86 -25.17 -0.22
C ALA A 45 -3.95 -24.26 -1.45
N GLU A 46 -4.94 -23.38 -1.48
CA GLU A 46 -5.12 -22.42 -2.57
C GLU A 46 -4.01 -21.37 -2.62
N THR A 47 -3.48 -20.95 -1.48
CA THR A 47 -2.35 -20.02 -1.44
C THR A 47 -1.09 -20.65 -2.05
N ARG A 48 -0.81 -21.91 -1.71
CA ARG A 48 0.32 -22.65 -2.31
C ARG A 48 0.16 -22.81 -3.81
N LEU A 49 -1.03 -23.24 -4.25
CA LEU A 49 -1.35 -23.38 -5.67
C LEU A 49 -1.17 -22.05 -6.41
N PHE A 50 -1.72 -20.96 -5.85
CA PHE A 50 -1.59 -19.63 -6.43
C PHE A 50 -0.12 -19.18 -6.57
N ILE A 51 0.71 -19.44 -5.58
CA ILE A 51 2.14 -19.13 -5.63
C ILE A 51 2.82 -19.95 -6.72
N GLU A 52 2.63 -21.28 -6.74
CA GLU A 52 3.25 -22.17 -7.71
C GLU A 52 2.89 -21.83 -9.16
N GLU A 53 1.63 -21.49 -9.42
CA GLU A 53 1.17 -21.09 -10.75
C GLU A 53 1.70 -19.73 -11.23
N ASN A 54 2.11 -18.85 -10.29
CA ASN A 54 2.39 -17.45 -10.61
C ASN A 54 3.83 -16.99 -10.27
N LYS A 55 4.64 -17.79 -9.56
CA LYS A 55 6.01 -17.40 -9.12
C LYS A 55 6.94 -17.01 -10.28
N ASP A 56 6.74 -17.60 -11.46
CA ASP A 56 7.60 -17.38 -12.63
C ASP A 56 7.10 -16.26 -13.56
N ARG A 57 5.98 -15.59 -13.23
CA ARG A 57 5.49 -14.42 -13.98
C ARG A 57 6.54 -13.31 -13.98
N LYS A 58 6.60 -12.54 -15.06
CA LYS A 58 7.63 -11.52 -15.26
C LYS A 58 7.30 -10.20 -14.59
N LEU A 59 6.05 -9.74 -14.71
CA LEU A 59 5.64 -8.40 -14.29
C LEU A 59 4.82 -8.43 -13.00
N ILE A 60 3.82 -9.29 -12.92
CA ILE A 60 2.97 -9.41 -11.74
C ILE A 60 3.37 -10.65 -10.95
N LYS A 61 3.81 -10.44 -9.73
CA LYS A 61 4.30 -11.49 -8.83
C LYS A 61 3.31 -11.78 -7.70
N PRO A 62 3.33 -13.00 -7.14
CA PRO A 62 2.52 -13.30 -5.97
C PRO A 62 2.99 -12.56 -4.72
N ILE A 63 2.05 -12.23 -3.84
CA ILE A 63 2.27 -11.69 -2.50
C ILE A 63 1.36 -12.42 -1.51
N LEU A 64 1.85 -12.75 -0.32
CA LEU A 64 1.03 -13.32 0.74
C LEU A 64 0.09 -12.27 1.32
N THR A 65 -1.19 -12.61 1.41
CA THR A 65 -2.21 -11.62 1.77
C THR A 65 -3.13 -12.14 2.89
N PRO A 66 -2.64 -12.32 4.13
CA PRO A 66 -3.55 -12.36 5.27
C PRO A 66 -4.34 -11.05 5.27
N ARG A 67 -5.68 -11.12 5.21
CA ARG A 67 -6.48 -9.89 5.09
C ARG A 67 -6.15 -8.92 6.22
N PHE A 68 -6.33 -9.35 7.46
CA PHE A 68 -5.90 -8.66 8.68
C PHE A 68 -6.09 -9.64 9.87
N THR A 69 -5.45 -9.37 10.98
CA THR A 69 -5.47 -10.28 12.13
C THR A 69 -6.86 -10.73 12.59
N PRO A 70 -7.89 -9.84 12.68
CA PRO A 70 -9.23 -10.29 13.10
C PRO A 70 -9.90 -11.30 12.18
N SER A 71 -9.56 -11.33 10.90
CA SER A 71 -10.14 -12.28 9.93
C SER A 71 -9.32 -13.55 9.73
N CYS A 72 -8.20 -13.70 10.41
CA CYS A 72 -7.33 -14.87 10.33
C CYS A 72 -7.20 -15.53 11.70
N THR A 73 -7.45 -16.84 11.78
CA THR A 73 -7.19 -17.59 13.00
C THR A 73 -5.68 -17.70 13.27
N ASN A 74 -5.32 -18.02 14.51
CA ASN A 74 -3.92 -18.29 14.86
C ASN A 74 -3.34 -19.44 14.02
N GLU A 75 -4.17 -20.44 13.70
CA GLU A 75 -3.80 -21.59 12.86
C GLU A 75 -3.48 -21.13 11.44
N LEU A 76 -4.36 -20.35 10.81
CA LEU A 76 -4.12 -19.81 9.47
C LEU A 76 -2.85 -18.94 9.45
N MET A 77 -2.69 -18.03 10.41
CA MET A 77 -1.49 -17.16 10.50
C MET A 77 -0.20 -17.98 10.63
N LYS A 78 -0.22 -19.05 11.41
CA LYS A 78 0.92 -19.96 11.55
C LYS A 78 1.26 -20.70 10.25
N GLU A 79 0.24 -21.20 9.54
CA GLU A 79 0.45 -21.87 8.26
C GLU A 79 0.95 -20.88 7.18
N LEU A 80 0.43 -19.66 7.14
CA LEU A 80 0.95 -18.60 6.26
C LEU A 80 2.40 -18.24 6.62
N GLY A 81 2.77 -18.27 7.89
CA GLY A 81 4.15 -18.11 8.34
C GLY A 81 5.08 -19.19 7.80
N LYS A 82 4.63 -20.46 7.75
CA LYS A 82 5.38 -21.54 7.11
C LYS A 82 5.57 -21.29 5.62
N ILE A 83 4.52 -20.86 4.93
CA ILE A 83 4.61 -20.48 3.51
C ILE A 83 5.60 -19.33 3.32
N ALA A 84 5.56 -18.30 4.19
CA ALA A 84 6.51 -17.19 4.13
C ALA A 84 7.98 -17.62 4.34
N ALA A 85 8.21 -18.69 5.12
CA ALA A 85 9.53 -19.26 5.32
C ALA A 85 9.99 -20.12 4.14
N GLU A 86 9.08 -20.86 3.50
CA GLU A 86 9.34 -21.67 2.31
C GLU A 86 9.61 -20.80 1.07
N TYR A 87 8.97 -19.63 0.98
CA TYR A 87 9.11 -18.66 -0.12
C TYR A 87 9.62 -17.31 0.40
N PRO A 88 10.88 -17.20 0.83
CA PRO A 88 11.41 -16.01 1.52
C PRO A 88 11.35 -14.73 0.68
N ASP A 89 11.39 -14.83 -0.65
CA ASP A 89 11.36 -13.71 -1.58
C ASP A 89 9.94 -13.15 -1.81
N ILE A 90 8.90 -13.91 -1.45
CA ILE A 90 7.52 -13.44 -1.56
C ILE A 90 7.24 -12.47 -0.41
N PRO A 91 6.87 -11.22 -0.70
CA PRO A 91 6.51 -10.26 0.34
C PRO A 91 5.15 -10.59 0.96
N VAL A 92 4.82 -9.88 2.02
CA VAL A 92 3.54 -9.98 2.73
C VAL A 92 2.82 -8.64 2.64
N GLN A 93 1.50 -8.64 2.48
CA GLN A 93 0.67 -7.45 2.64
C GLN A 93 -0.49 -7.73 3.58
N SER A 94 -0.87 -6.73 4.36
CA SER A 94 -2.01 -6.80 5.27
C SER A 94 -2.46 -5.40 5.70
N HIS A 95 -3.37 -5.32 6.67
CA HIS A 95 -3.85 -4.09 7.30
C HIS A 95 -3.29 -3.97 8.71
N LEU A 96 -3.11 -2.74 9.18
CA LEU A 96 -2.52 -2.50 10.50
C LEU A 96 -3.05 -1.20 11.11
N SER A 97 -3.56 -1.31 12.34
CA SER A 97 -3.89 -0.17 13.20
C SER A 97 -4.73 0.89 12.48
N GLU A 98 -5.77 0.45 11.77
CA GLU A 98 -6.59 1.31 10.93
C GLU A 98 -7.56 2.14 11.77
N ASN A 99 -8.27 1.51 12.71
CA ASN A 99 -9.19 2.20 13.60
C ASN A 99 -9.16 1.67 15.03
N THR A 100 -9.74 2.44 15.96
CA THR A 100 -9.68 2.14 17.39
C THR A 100 -10.46 0.89 17.79
N ASP A 101 -11.54 0.57 17.09
CA ASP A 101 -12.35 -0.60 17.41
C ASP A 101 -11.69 -1.87 16.89
N GLU A 102 -11.03 -1.82 15.71
CA GLU A 102 -10.15 -2.88 15.23
C GLU A 102 -9.04 -3.17 16.24
N MET A 103 -8.36 -2.13 16.74
CA MET A 103 -7.28 -2.32 17.72
C MET A 103 -7.76 -2.98 19.02
N LYS A 104 -8.94 -2.61 19.51
CA LYS A 104 -9.57 -3.27 20.67
C LYS A 104 -9.87 -4.72 20.37
N TRP A 105 -10.47 -4.99 19.22
CA TRP A 105 -10.81 -6.33 18.77
C TRP A 105 -9.58 -7.22 18.63
N VAL A 106 -8.49 -6.71 18.04
CA VAL A 106 -7.19 -7.42 18.00
C VAL A 106 -6.70 -7.74 19.41
N LYS A 107 -6.80 -6.79 20.35
CA LYS A 107 -6.38 -7.02 21.74
C LYS A 107 -7.20 -8.09 22.44
N GLU A 108 -8.49 -8.18 22.18
CA GLU A 108 -9.39 -9.23 22.69
C GLU A 108 -9.05 -10.61 22.11
N LEU A 109 -8.78 -10.68 20.79
CA LEU A 109 -8.44 -11.91 20.11
C LEU A 109 -7.02 -12.43 20.41
N HIS A 110 -6.10 -11.52 20.74
CA HIS A 110 -4.67 -11.79 20.99
C HIS A 110 -4.19 -11.16 22.30
N PRO A 111 -4.70 -11.60 23.47
CA PRO A 111 -4.32 -11.04 24.76
C PRO A 111 -2.86 -11.26 25.11
N ASP A 112 -2.19 -12.22 24.47
CA ASP A 112 -0.77 -12.55 24.56
C ASP A 112 0.14 -11.54 23.83
N CYS A 113 -0.40 -10.72 22.90
CA CYS A 113 0.34 -9.70 22.19
C CYS A 113 0.16 -8.33 22.88
N ALA A 114 1.27 -7.64 23.14
CA ALA A 114 1.23 -6.29 23.72
C ALA A 114 0.87 -5.23 22.67
N GLN A 115 1.27 -5.47 21.41
CA GLN A 115 1.06 -4.58 20.26
C GLN A 115 0.41 -5.33 19.10
N TYR A 116 -0.30 -4.60 18.21
CA TYR A 116 -0.97 -5.21 17.07
C TYR A 116 0.03 -5.91 16.13
N TRP A 117 1.14 -5.26 15.79
CA TRP A 117 2.15 -5.82 14.87
C TRP A 117 2.75 -7.15 15.35
N GLU A 118 2.76 -7.42 16.67
CA GLU A 118 3.27 -8.68 17.23
C GLU A 118 2.44 -9.89 16.78
N THR A 119 1.18 -9.68 16.41
CA THR A 119 0.31 -10.73 15.85
C THR A 119 0.80 -11.27 14.53
N TYR A 120 1.55 -10.47 13.76
CA TYR A 120 2.23 -10.87 12.53
C TYR A 120 3.64 -11.40 12.81
N ASP A 121 4.37 -10.73 13.71
CA ASP A 121 5.77 -11.05 14.01
C ASP A 121 5.93 -12.45 14.57
N LYS A 122 5.05 -12.87 15.48
CA LYS A 122 5.11 -14.21 16.10
C LYS A 122 4.99 -15.36 15.10
N TYR A 123 4.51 -15.09 13.89
CA TYR A 123 4.41 -16.07 12.81
C TYR A 123 5.40 -15.83 11.66
N GLY A 124 6.33 -14.86 11.79
CA GLY A 124 7.32 -14.55 10.76
C GLY A 124 6.75 -13.81 9.56
N LEU A 125 5.57 -13.20 9.69
CA LEU A 125 4.92 -12.38 8.65
C LEU A 125 5.33 -10.90 8.72
N TRP A 126 6.02 -10.49 9.79
CA TRP A 126 6.59 -9.16 9.98
C TRP A 126 8.05 -9.14 9.55
N LYS A 127 8.30 -8.99 8.26
CA LYS A 127 9.62 -9.10 7.67
C LYS A 127 9.93 -7.95 6.71
N ASN A 128 11.16 -7.87 6.23
CA ASN A 128 11.52 -6.89 5.22
C ASN A 128 10.60 -6.99 3.99
N ARG A 129 10.16 -5.85 3.48
CA ARG A 129 9.20 -5.71 2.38
C ARG A 129 7.77 -6.17 2.71
N THR A 130 7.43 -6.41 3.98
CA THR A 130 6.02 -6.47 4.37
C THR A 130 5.38 -5.11 4.18
N VAL A 131 4.17 -5.08 3.62
CA VAL A 131 3.38 -3.88 3.34
C VAL A 131 2.17 -3.87 4.25
N MET A 132 2.02 -2.80 5.04
CA MET A 132 0.90 -2.62 5.96
C MET A 132 0.08 -1.40 5.56
N ALA A 133 -1.18 -1.65 5.18
CA ALA A 133 -2.11 -0.58 4.84
C ALA A 133 -2.56 0.20 6.07
N HIS A 134 -2.91 1.46 5.87
CA HIS A 134 -3.50 2.44 6.78
C HIS A 134 -2.55 2.97 7.86
N CYS A 135 -2.16 2.19 8.86
CA CYS A 135 -1.25 2.58 9.95
C CYS A 135 -1.67 3.89 10.66
N VAL A 136 -2.99 4.12 10.80
CA VAL A 136 -3.57 5.38 11.31
C VAL A 136 -3.20 5.62 12.77
N TYR A 137 -3.27 4.56 13.57
CA TYR A 137 -3.01 4.61 15.02
C TYR A 137 -1.68 3.98 15.42
N SER A 138 -0.73 3.85 14.47
CA SER A 138 0.61 3.34 14.75
C SER A 138 1.32 4.20 15.78
N ASP A 139 1.57 3.64 16.95
CA ASP A 139 2.30 4.28 18.03
C ASP A 139 3.83 4.27 17.80
N GLU A 140 4.60 4.84 18.72
CA GLU A 140 6.05 4.91 18.63
C GLU A 140 6.70 3.52 18.56
N ARG A 141 6.18 2.54 19.31
CA ARG A 141 6.74 1.18 19.37
C ARG A 141 6.51 0.45 18.06
N GLU A 142 5.30 0.57 17.50
CA GLU A 142 4.94 -0.03 16.21
C GLU A 142 5.78 0.58 15.07
N ARG A 143 5.92 1.91 15.04
CA ARG A 143 6.77 2.59 14.05
C ARG A 143 8.26 2.22 14.16
N ALA A 144 8.77 2.07 15.39
CA ALA A 144 10.13 1.56 15.63
C ALA A 144 10.31 0.13 15.14
N ALA A 145 9.30 -0.74 15.34
CA ALA A 145 9.29 -2.10 14.83
C ALA A 145 9.25 -2.15 13.30
N MET A 146 8.43 -1.29 12.65
CA MET A 146 8.41 -1.14 11.20
C MET A 146 9.79 -0.79 10.65
N LYS A 147 10.41 0.25 11.18
CA LYS A 147 11.73 0.70 10.77
C LYS A 147 12.77 -0.42 10.91
N LYS A 148 12.79 -1.09 12.07
CA LYS A 148 13.74 -2.17 12.36
C LYS A 148 13.63 -3.34 11.40
N ALA A 149 12.41 -3.75 11.06
CA ALA A 149 12.15 -4.89 10.19
C ALA A 149 12.15 -4.53 8.69
N GLY A 150 12.13 -3.24 8.33
CA GLY A 150 12.02 -2.80 6.94
C GLY A 150 10.60 -2.95 6.38
N VAL A 151 9.59 -2.90 7.25
CA VAL A 151 8.17 -2.90 6.90
C VAL A 151 7.78 -1.56 6.31
N TRP A 152 6.92 -1.58 5.30
CA TRP A 152 6.38 -0.39 4.65
C TRP A 152 5.00 -0.04 5.17
N ALA A 153 4.79 1.19 5.58
CA ALA A 153 3.46 1.75 5.81
C ALA A 153 2.89 2.27 4.49
N VAL A 154 1.67 1.89 4.16
CA VAL A 154 0.96 2.45 3.00
C VAL A 154 -0.19 3.33 3.49
N HIS A 155 -0.02 4.63 3.30
CA HIS A 155 -1.03 5.62 3.65
C HIS A 155 -2.15 5.63 2.60
N CYS A 156 -3.38 5.36 3.04
CA CYS A 156 -4.59 5.34 2.21
C CYS A 156 -5.53 6.49 2.63
N PRO A 157 -5.19 7.77 2.31
CA PRO A 157 -5.88 8.92 2.90
C PRO A 157 -7.35 9.00 2.53
N ASP A 158 -7.70 8.68 1.28
CA ASP A 158 -9.07 8.74 0.79
C ASP A 158 -9.95 7.68 1.45
N SER A 159 -9.49 6.43 1.52
CA SER A 159 -10.17 5.36 2.23
C SER A 159 -10.33 5.68 3.72
N ASN A 160 -9.24 6.06 4.40
CA ASN A 160 -9.28 6.41 5.81
C ASN A 160 -10.31 7.51 6.11
N THR A 161 -10.51 8.44 5.17
CA THR A 161 -11.50 9.51 5.28
C THR A 161 -12.91 9.00 4.98
N CYS A 162 -13.09 8.22 3.91
CA CYS A 162 -14.38 7.67 3.49
C CYS A 162 -15.03 6.80 4.57
N ILE A 163 -14.23 5.98 5.26
CA ILE A 163 -14.73 5.07 6.31
C ILE A 163 -14.48 5.56 7.73
N ALA A 164 -14.07 6.82 7.87
CA ALA A 164 -13.87 7.50 9.15
C ALA A 164 -12.84 6.83 10.08
N SER A 165 -11.81 6.19 9.51
CA SER A 165 -10.72 5.57 10.28
C SER A 165 -9.86 6.61 11.00
N GLY A 166 -9.51 7.72 10.35
CA GLY A 166 -8.70 8.79 10.92
C GLY A 166 -7.55 9.26 10.00
N ILE A 167 -6.55 9.93 10.57
CA ILE A 167 -5.42 10.51 9.81
C ILE A 167 -4.11 9.93 10.32
N ALA A 168 -3.42 9.15 9.47
CA ALA A 168 -2.14 8.54 9.80
C ALA A 168 -1.03 9.58 10.08
N PRO A 169 -0.08 9.28 11.00
CA PRO A 169 1.00 10.19 11.39
C PRO A 169 2.18 10.16 10.38
N VAL A 170 1.88 10.40 9.10
CA VAL A 170 2.85 10.24 8.00
C VAL A 170 4.10 11.10 8.20
N ARG A 171 3.95 12.35 8.68
CA ARG A 171 5.09 13.22 8.97
C ARG A 171 6.01 12.62 10.01
N THR A 172 5.47 12.08 11.09
CA THR A 172 6.21 11.41 12.15
C THR A 172 6.92 10.17 11.61
N MET A 173 6.22 9.34 10.84
CA MET A 173 6.80 8.14 10.20
C MET A 173 8.01 8.49 9.34
N LEU A 174 7.89 9.50 8.47
CA LEU A 174 9.00 9.95 7.62
C LEU A 174 10.19 10.46 8.44
N LYS A 175 9.95 11.26 9.48
CA LYS A 175 11.02 11.76 10.36
C LYS A 175 11.73 10.65 11.14
N GLU A 176 11.00 9.64 11.56
CA GLU A 176 11.54 8.48 12.26
C GLU A 176 12.25 7.49 11.31
N GLY A 177 12.11 7.68 10.00
CA GLY A 177 12.73 6.84 8.97
C GLY A 177 11.98 5.53 8.71
N VAL A 178 10.68 5.50 8.97
CA VAL A 178 9.79 4.45 8.49
C VAL A 178 9.63 4.61 6.99
N LYS A 179 9.65 3.50 6.26
CA LYS A 179 9.37 3.48 4.83
C LYS A 179 7.88 3.69 4.60
N VAL A 180 7.52 4.72 3.84
CA VAL A 180 6.12 5.08 3.58
C VAL A 180 5.89 5.17 2.08
N ALA A 181 4.75 4.64 1.64
CA ALA A 181 4.18 4.85 0.30
C ALA A 181 2.71 5.24 0.43
N MET A 182 2.06 5.57 -0.68
CA MET A 182 0.63 5.83 -0.72
C MET A 182 -0.11 4.76 -1.53
N GLY A 183 -1.35 4.50 -1.14
CA GLY A 183 -2.28 3.62 -1.84
C GLY A 183 -3.65 4.26 -2.01
N SER A 184 -4.34 3.88 -3.08
CA SER A 184 -5.71 4.32 -3.35
C SER A 184 -6.73 3.58 -2.47
N ASP A 185 -6.43 2.33 -2.15
CA ASP A 185 -7.38 1.43 -1.48
C ASP A 185 -8.78 1.54 -2.10
N ILE A 186 -8.82 1.42 -3.45
CA ILE A 186 -10.07 1.58 -4.21
C ILE A 186 -11.15 0.59 -3.73
N ALA A 187 -12.35 1.08 -3.56
CA ALA A 187 -13.53 0.50 -2.96
C ALA A 187 -13.67 0.76 -1.44
N GLY A 188 -12.61 0.88 -0.65
CA GLY A 188 -12.59 1.60 0.62
C GLY A 188 -12.51 3.10 0.35
N GLY A 189 -11.56 3.53 -0.48
CA GLY A 189 -11.48 4.87 -1.06
C GLY A 189 -12.33 5.02 -2.32
N ALA A 190 -12.65 6.25 -2.68
CA ALA A 190 -13.47 6.61 -3.84
C ALA A 190 -12.64 6.93 -5.10
N LYS A 191 -11.31 7.08 -4.97
CA LYS A 191 -10.43 7.57 -6.03
C LYS A 191 -9.41 6.50 -6.46
N LEU A 192 -9.27 6.33 -7.78
CA LEU A 192 -8.27 5.46 -8.36
C LEU A 192 -6.98 6.22 -8.73
N SER A 193 -7.09 7.51 -9.06
CA SER A 193 -5.97 8.34 -9.47
C SER A 193 -5.01 8.60 -8.30
N MET A 194 -3.73 8.30 -8.49
CA MET A 194 -2.70 8.61 -7.48
C MET A 194 -2.45 10.11 -7.32
N LEU A 195 -2.84 10.96 -8.29
CA LEU A 195 -2.82 12.42 -8.12
C LEU A 195 -3.88 12.85 -7.10
N ASP A 196 -5.08 12.26 -7.16
CA ASP A 196 -6.13 12.51 -6.18
C ASP A 196 -5.72 12.02 -4.79
N VAL A 197 -5.09 10.85 -4.70
CA VAL A 197 -4.54 10.31 -3.44
C VAL A 197 -3.50 11.27 -2.84
N ALA A 198 -2.58 11.79 -3.65
CA ALA A 198 -1.59 12.77 -3.19
C ALA A 198 -2.24 14.07 -2.70
N THR A 199 -3.25 14.55 -3.44
CA THR A 199 -4.01 15.75 -3.05
C THR A 199 -4.72 15.55 -1.71
N GLU A 200 -5.37 14.40 -1.54
CA GLU A 200 -6.05 14.09 -0.27
C GLU A 200 -5.03 13.93 0.87
N ALA A 201 -3.90 13.26 0.65
CA ALA A 201 -2.84 13.15 1.65
C ALA A 201 -2.34 14.53 2.14
N ILE A 202 -2.15 15.48 1.23
CA ILE A 202 -1.78 16.86 1.59
C ILE A 202 -2.90 17.52 2.41
N ARG A 203 -4.15 17.38 2.01
CA ARG A 203 -5.31 17.98 2.69
C ARG A 203 -5.46 17.45 4.13
N VAL A 204 -5.48 16.11 4.29
CA VAL A 204 -5.64 15.51 5.63
C VAL A 204 -4.44 15.78 6.52
N SER A 205 -3.23 15.87 5.96
CA SER A 205 -2.04 16.25 6.73
C SER A 205 -2.11 17.69 7.26
N LYS A 206 -2.72 18.62 6.49
CA LYS A 206 -3.02 19.99 6.95
C LYS A 206 -4.03 20.00 8.08
N LEU A 207 -5.08 19.16 8.00
CA LEU A 207 -6.06 19.02 9.06
C LEU A 207 -5.41 18.46 10.33
N ARG A 208 -4.61 17.40 10.21
CA ARG A 208 -3.87 16.82 11.33
C ARG A 208 -2.99 17.86 12.01
N TRP A 209 -2.21 18.63 11.24
CA TRP A 209 -1.38 19.72 11.77
C TRP A 209 -2.20 20.81 12.45
N LEU A 210 -3.30 21.26 11.82
CA LEU A 210 -4.17 22.32 12.33
C LEU A 210 -4.79 21.93 13.68
N PHE A 211 -5.40 20.73 13.75
CA PHE A 211 -6.05 20.25 14.96
C PHE A 211 -5.09 19.69 16.01
N GLY A 212 -3.88 19.30 15.61
CA GLY A 212 -2.79 18.88 16.49
C GLY A 212 -2.03 20.05 17.16
N GLY A 213 -2.54 21.29 17.07
CA GLY A 213 -1.93 22.48 17.72
C GLY A 213 -0.80 23.13 16.91
N LYS A 214 -0.74 22.88 15.61
CA LYS A 214 0.23 23.50 14.66
C LYS A 214 1.70 23.31 15.03
N ARG A 215 2.03 22.15 15.59
CA ARG A 215 3.39 21.81 15.96
C ARG A 215 4.27 21.61 14.72
N ASP A 216 5.47 22.16 14.73
CA ASP A 216 6.40 22.04 13.60
C ASP A 216 6.87 20.58 13.35
N GLU A 217 6.88 19.77 14.39
CA GLU A 217 7.20 18.33 14.28
C GLU A 217 6.19 17.57 13.42
N GLU A 218 4.94 18.02 13.44
CA GLU A 218 3.81 17.44 12.70
C GLU A 218 3.41 18.27 11.46
N ARG A 219 4.32 19.14 10.96
CA ARG A 219 4.02 19.98 9.79
C ARG A 219 3.48 19.13 8.63
N PHE A 220 2.49 19.64 7.94
CA PHE A 220 1.83 18.95 6.81
C PHE A 220 2.80 18.62 5.66
N LEU A 221 2.38 17.67 4.82
CA LEU A 221 3.14 17.25 3.64
C LEU A 221 3.22 18.36 2.61
N THR A 222 4.41 18.51 2.02
CA THR A 222 4.62 19.33 0.83
C THR A 222 4.21 18.58 -0.43
N VAL A 223 4.01 19.31 -1.54
CA VAL A 223 3.73 18.72 -2.86
C VAL A 223 4.85 17.76 -3.29
N ALA A 224 6.11 18.14 -3.09
CA ALA A 224 7.25 17.30 -3.45
C ALA A 224 7.29 15.98 -2.66
N GLU A 225 6.99 16.01 -1.36
CA GLU A 225 6.90 14.81 -0.53
C GLU A 225 5.73 13.92 -0.96
N ALA A 226 4.55 14.49 -1.18
CA ALA A 226 3.41 13.74 -1.66
C ALA A 226 3.68 13.10 -3.05
N PHE A 227 4.33 13.83 -3.94
CA PHE A 227 4.75 13.31 -5.24
C PHE A 227 5.76 12.15 -5.10
N TYR A 228 6.75 12.28 -4.22
CA TYR A 228 7.67 11.18 -3.93
C TYR A 228 6.92 9.94 -3.42
N LEU A 229 5.97 10.09 -2.50
CA LEU A 229 5.22 8.99 -1.90
C LEU A 229 4.31 8.22 -2.89
N ILE A 230 3.88 8.88 -3.98
CA ILE A 230 3.10 8.22 -5.06
C ILE A 230 3.98 7.73 -6.22
N THR A 231 5.29 8.01 -6.23
CA THR A 231 6.21 7.67 -7.33
C THR A 231 7.49 7.00 -6.83
N GLY A 232 8.45 7.76 -6.30
CA GLY A 232 9.76 7.30 -5.87
C GLY A 232 9.71 6.23 -4.79
N ALA A 233 8.79 6.33 -3.85
CA ALA A 233 8.61 5.32 -2.80
C ALA A 233 8.23 3.95 -3.40
N GLY A 234 7.35 3.93 -4.40
CA GLY A 234 7.03 2.70 -5.14
C GLY A 234 8.24 2.13 -5.87
N GLN A 235 9.04 2.99 -6.53
CA GLN A 235 10.27 2.54 -7.18
C GLN A 235 11.24 1.89 -6.18
N GLU A 236 11.43 2.48 -5.00
CA GLU A 236 12.27 1.89 -3.95
C GLU A 236 11.73 0.56 -3.44
N TYR A 237 10.42 0.43 -3.28
CA TYR A 237 9.79 -0.83 -2.89
C TYR A 237 10.08 -1.95 -3.88
N PHE A 238 10.07 -1.66 -5.18
CA PHE A 238 10.43 -2.59 -6.25
C PHE A 238 11.94 -2.72 -6.49
N GLY A 239 12.78 -2.08 -5.66
CA GLY A 239 14.24 -2.18 -5.73
C GLY A 239 14.88 -1.31 -6.80
N ALA A 240 14.13 -0.38 -7.38
CA ALA A 240 14.65 0.62 -8.32
C ALA A 240 15.07 1.91 -7.58
N ARG A 241 15.90 2.71 -8.23
CA ARG A 241 16.26 4.04 -7.70
C ARG A 241 15.13 5.05 -7.98
N PRO A 242 14.82 5.95 -7.02
CA PRO A 242 13.84 6.98 -7.28
C PRO A 242 14.22 7.89 -8.45
N GLY A 243 13.25 8.21 -9.31
CA GLY A 243 13.43 9.10 -10.45
C GLY A 243 13.92 8.40 -11.72
N PHE A 244 14.58 9.16 -12.60
CA PHE A 244 15.09 8.68 -13.88
C PHE A 244 16.61 8.53 -13.80
N CYS A 245 17.09 7.30 -13.74
CA CYS A 245 18.51 7.01 -13.67
C CYS A 245 18.97 6.25 -14.93
N ILE A 246 20.14 6.62 -15.46
CA ILE A 246 20.72 5.94 -16.62
C ILE A 246 20.95 4.47 -16.30
N GLY A 247 20.47 3.59 -17.16
CA GLY A 247 20.56 2.14 -17.02
C GLY A 247 19.34 1.49 -16.34
N ASP A 248 18.46 2.26 -15.73
CA ASP A 248 17.20 1.74 -15.17
C ASP A 248 16.13 1.59 -16.25
N ARG A 249 15.18 0.70 -16.02
CA ARG A 249 14.02 0.55 -16.91
C ARG A 249 13.11 1.76 -16.79
N LEU A 250 12.61 2.24 -17.92
CA LEU A 250 11.74 3.42 -17.96
C LEU A 250 10.32 3.06 -17.52
N HIS A 251 9.91 3.62 -16.40
CA HIS A 251 8.52 3.72 -15.97
C HIS A 251 8.17 5.20 -15.85
N ALA A 252 7.26 5.69 -16.68
CA ALA A 252 6.97 7.11 -16.75
C ALA A 252 5.55 7.38 -17.20
N VAL A 253 4.98 8.46 -16.68
CA VAL A 253 3.75 9.08 -17.19
C VAL A 253 4.10 10.46 -17.74
N VAL A 254 3.67 10.74 -18.96
CA VAL A 254 3.84 12.05 -19.61
C VAL A 254 2.52 12.80 -19.54
N PHE A 255 2.52 13.93 -18.88
CA PHE A 255 1.38 14.85 -18.83
C PHE A 255 1.55 15.96 -19.84
N ASP A 256 0.46 16.33 -20.51
CA ASP A 256 0.35 17.52 -21.36
C ASP A 256 -0.46 18.59 -20.60
N ASP A 257 0.23 19.53 -20.00
CA ASP A 257 -0.38 20.59 -19.19
C ASP A 257 -0.76 21.85 -19.99
N ARG A 258 -0.66 21.83 -21.34
CA ARG A 258 -0.98 22.98 -22.19
C ARG A 258 -2.47 23.35 -22.18
N GLY A 259 -3.35 22.39 -21.89
CA GLY A 259 -4.79 22.64 -21.72
C GLY A 259 -5.17 23.25 -20.38
N MET A 260 -4.26 23.27 -19.42
CA MET A 260 -4.48 23.88 -18.12
C MET A 260 -4.27 25.40 -18.19
N ALA A 261 -4.93 26.16 -17.29
CA ALA A 261 -4.76 27.60 -17.21
C ALA A 261 -3.26 27.98 -17.15
N ASP A 262 -2.81 28.73 -18.14
CA ASP A 262 -1.39 29.03 -18.34
C ASP A 262 -0.96 30.24 -17.51
N ASN A 263 0.20 30.11 -16.88
CA ASN A 263 0.95 31.22 -16.34
C ASN A 263 2.42 31.06 -16.79
N PRO A 264 2.89 31.85 -17.78
CA PRO A 264 4.22 31.69 -18.34
C PRO A 264 5.37 31.90 -17.35
N ARG A 265 5.06 32.37 -16.13
CA ARG A 265 6.02 32.53 -15.03
C ARG A 265 6.13 31.34 -14.09
N MET A 266 5.31 30.30 -14.28
CA MET A 266 5.37 29.10 -13.42
C MET A 266 6.69 28.35 -13.58
N ASN A 267 7.35 28.10 -12.47
CA ASN A 267 8.49 27.20 -12.41
C ASN A 267 8.04 25.72 -12.41
N LEU A 268 8.98 24.80 -12.47
CA LEU A 268 8.68 23.37 -12.53
C LEU A 268 7.89 22.85 -11.32
N SER A 269 8.21 23.34 -10.12
CA SER A 269 7.49 22.91 -8.89
C SER A 269 6.04 23.39 -8.90
N GLU A 270 5.79 24.61 -9.35
CA GLU A 270 4.43 25.15 -9.49
C GLU A 270 3.64 24.42 -10.57
N ARG A 271 4.27 24.01 -11.67
CA ARG A 271 3.65 23.18 -12.71
C ARG A 271 3.32 21.78 -12.16
N LEU A 272 4.22 21.18 -11.39
CA LEU A 272 3.97 19.89 -10.73
C LEU A 272 2.79 19.99 -9.74
N GLU A 273 2.75 21.05 -8.93
CA GLU A 273 1.64 21.29 -8.00
C GLU A 273 0.32 21.42 -8.75
N ARG A 274 0.29 22.18 -9.85
CA ARG A 274 -0.89 22.30 -10.71
C ARG A 274 -1.34 20.95 -11.26
N ILE A 275 -0.42 20.10 -11.75
CA ILE A 275 -0.74 18.75 -12.23
C ILE A 275 -1.31 17.88 -11.11
N ILE A 276 -0.75 17.93 -9.91
CA ILE A 276 -1.24 17.14 -8.77
C ILE A 276 -2.68 17.53 -8.39
N TYR A 277 -2.98 18.85 -8.39
CA TYR A 277 -4.30 19.32 -7.97
C TYR A 277 -5.37 19.32 -9.07
N LEU A 278 -4.97 19.43 -10.33
CA LEU A 278 -5.89 19.66 -11.45
C LEU A 278 -5.73 18.65 -12.59
N GLY A 279 -4.70 17.80 -12.56
CA GLY A 279 -4.43 16.85 -13.62
C GLY A 279 -5.48 15.75 -13.67
N GLU A 280 -5.98 15.48 -14.87
CA GLU A 280 -6.98 14.48 -15.16
C GLU A 280 -6.46 13.45 -16.18
N ARG A 281 -7.24 12.38 -16.38
CA ARG A 281 -6.88 11.33 -17.35
C ARG A 281 -6.62 11.85 -18.76
N GLN A 282 -7.34 12.85 -19.20
CA GLN A 282 -7.20 13.47 -20.54
C GLN A 282 -5.86 14.19 -20.72
N ASP A 283 -5.21 14.59 -19.63
CA ASP A 283 -3.91 15.25 -19.65
C ASP A 283 -2.75 14.24 -19.77
N ILE A 284 -3.03 12.93 -19.64
CA ILE A 284 -2.04 11.88 -19.85
C ILE A 284 -1.82 11.67 -21.33
N LYS A 285 -0.60 11.99 -21.79
CA LYS A 285 -0.20 11.89 -23.20
C LYS A 285 0.46 10.58 -23.58
N ALA A 286 1.17 9.99 -22.62
CA ALA A 286 1.81 8.70 -22.79
C ALA A 286 2.09 8.06 -21.43
N VAL A 287 2.06 6.74 -21.41
CA VAL A 287 2.50 5.90 -20.28
C VAL A 287 3.56 4.93 -20.78
N TYR A 288 4.66 4.84 -20.08
CA TYR A 288 5.73 3.88 -20.34
C TYR A 288 5.84 2.92 -19.17
N SER A 289 5.91 1.63 -19.48
CA SER A 289 6.21 0.58 -18.51
C SER A 289 7.22 -0.38 -19.12
N GLU A 290 8.28 -0.70 -18.37
CA GLU A 290 9.40 -1.52 -18.83
C GLU A 290 10.05 -0.99 -20.13
N GLY A 291 10.08 0.32 -20.32
CA GLY A 291 10.59 0.97 -21.53
C GLY A 291 9.63 0.92 -22.73
N ILE A 292 8.49 0.28 -22.61
CA ILE A 292 7.51 0.13 -23.68
C ILE A 292 6.38 1.15 -23.49
N ARG A 293 6.06 1.91 -24.54
CA ARG A 293 4.90 2.79 -24.53
C ARG A 293 3.62 1.96 -24.51
N ARG A 294 2.72 2.25 -23.54
CA ARG A 294 1.44 1.53 -23.35
C ARG A 294 0.22 2.34 -23.83
N ILE A 295 0.33 3.68 -23.75
CA ILE A 295 -0.68 4.65 -24.21
C ILE A 295 0.01 5.73 -25.03
#